data_a876ba1540e777d8e433d3dfa1570437
#
_entry.id   a876ba1540e777d8e433d3dfa1570437
#
_cell.length_a   1.000
_cell.length_b   1.000
_cell.length_c   1.000
_cell.angle_alpha   90.00
_cell.angle_beta   90.00
_cell.angle_gamma   90.00
#
_symmetry.space_group_name_H-M   'P 1'
#
loop_
_entity.id
_entity.type
_entity.pdbx_description
1 polymer ?
#
loop_
_entity_poly.entity_id
_entity_poly.type
_entity_poly.pdbx_seq_one_letter_code
_entity_poly.pdbx_strand_id
1 'polypeptide(L)'
;MRWKRTIQLLDVHCEGEIGKVAIGGVPKIPGNTIAEQLNHINTVDDSLRRFLCLEPRAAATGSVNLLVPAKRPEADAGFIILQADQAHASSGSNSICVTTALLESGIVEMKEPETVVVLDTAAGLVKATATCRDGRCEKVKLTMVPSFVQELDVEIDTPHWGRVRFDISYGGIFYALVDVDQIGTKIEKGNARALVDAGMALKDLINKAMMVVHPEIPEINGVAYVMFRDRDPDGLVRTATTMWPGRVDRSPCGTGNSANLATLHARGLAKVGDTFRSRSIIGSEFEVGLAAETVVAGRTAIIPTITGRGWTFGLHQIALDPTDPLANGFAMTDTWGPQAGEIV
;
A
#
# COMPACT_ATOMS: atom_id res chain seq x y z
N MET A 1 8.63 -7.33 35.92
CA MET A 1 8.08 -7.47 34.59
C MET A 1 8.62 -8.76 33.95
N ARG A 2 7.75 -9.59 33.40
CA ARG A 2 8.12 -10.87 32.75
C ARG A 2 8.00 -10.81 31.23
N TRP A 3 8.33 -9.67 30.63
CA TRP A 3 8.21 -9.52 29.20
C TRP A 3 9.18 -10.43 28.46
N LYS A 4 8.67 -11.18 27.48
CA LYS A 4 9.47 -12.02 26.58
C LYS A 4 10.00 -11.25 25.38
N ARG A 5 9.33 -10.17 24.99
CA ARG A 5 9.64 -9.37 23.81
C ARG A 5 9.24 -7.93 24.05
N THR A 6 10.09 -7.02 23.65
CA THR A 6 9.77 -5.59 23.60
C THR A 6 10.14 -5.09 22.21
N ILE A 7 9.23 -4.41 21.55
CA ILE A 7 9.44 -3.83 20.23
C ILE A 7 9.20 -2.33 20.32
N GLN A 8 10.14 -1.56 19.77
CA GLN A 8 10.05 -0.11 19.67
C GLN A 8 9.46 0.26 18.32
N LEU A 9 8.40 1.04 18.33
CA LEU A 9 7.68 1.50 17.16
C LEU A 9 7.77 3.01 17.02
N LEU A 10 8.14 3.47 15.83
CA LEU A 10 7.94 4.85 15.40
C LEU A 10 6.61 4.90 14.63
N ASP A 11 5.70 5.73 15.10
CA ASP A 11 4.39 5.90 14.47
C ASP A 11 4.49 6.90 13.34
N VAL A 12 4.23 6.43 12.12
CA VAL A 12 4.25 7.21 10.90
C VAL A 12 2.95 6.95 10.13
N HIS A 13 2.42 7.95 9.48
CA HIS A 13 1.43 7.77 8.43
C HIS A 13 1.89 8.43 7.14
N CYS A 14 1.47 7.87 6.01
CA CYS A 14 1.65 8.47 4.70
C CYS A 14 0.29 8.86 4.14
N GLU A 15 0.04 10.15 4.01
CA GLU A 15 -1.22 10.69 3.51
C GLU A 15 -2.46 10.05 4.19
N GLY A 16 -2.38 9.83 5.51
CA GLY A 16 -3.45 9.25 6.33
C GLY A 16 -3.41 7.71 6.46
N GLU A 17 -2.70 7.00 5.61
CA GLU A 17 -2.52 5.56 5.77
C GLU A 17 -1.41 5.26 6.79
N ILE A 18 -1.75 4.54 7.85
CA ILE A 18 -0.83 4.25 8.95
C ILE A 18 0.18 3.17 8.50
N GLY A 19 1.46 3.49 8.65
CA GLY A 19 2.57 2.57 8.41
C GLY A 19 3.60 2.69 9.52
N LYS A 20 3.29 2.16 10.72
CA LYS A 20 4.22 2.16 11.85
C LYS A 20 5.52 1.44 11.47
N VAL A 21 6.66 1.89 12.01
CA VAL A 21 7.96 1.31 11.70
C VAL A 21 8.57 0.74 12.97
N ALA A 22 8.83 -0.57 12.97
CA ALA A 22 9.52 -1.25 14.08
C ALA A 22 11.03 -1.01 13.94
N ILE A 23 11.53 -0.05 14.72
CA ILE A 23 12.94 0.43 14.67
C ILE A 23 13.85 -0.29 15.66
N GLY A 24 13.30 -1.09 16.56
CA GLY A 24 14.08 -1.83 17.56
C GLY A 24 13.34 -3.05 18.13
N GLY A 25 14.10 -4.04 18.58
CA GLY A 25 13.56 -5.26 19.18
C GLY A 25 12.98 -6.28 18.19
N VAL A 26 13.15 -6.07 16.90
CA VAL A 26 12.72 -7.02 15.85
C VAL A 26 13.58 -8.30 15.96
N PRO A 27 12.96 -9.48 16.14
CA PRO A 27 13.71 -10.72 16.21
C PRO A 27 14.29 -11.09 14.82
N LYS A 28 15.32 -11.94 14.83
CA LYS A 28 15.84 -12.50 13.58
C LYS A 28 14.76 -13.35 12.91
N ILE A 29 14.39 -12.99 11.70
CA ILE A 29 13.45 -13.74 10.86
C ILE A 29 14.27 -14.67 9.96
N PRO A 30 13.95 -15.98 9.90
CA PRO A 30 14.62 -16.92 9.00
C PRO A 30 14.43 -16.54 7.53
N GLY A 31 15.51 -16.65 6.75
CA GLY A 31 15.55 -16.37 5.31
C GLY A 31 16.80 -15.61 4.88
N ASN A 32 17.31 -15.94 3.69
CA ASN A 32 18.49 -15.32 3.08
C ASN A 32 18.13 -14.11 2.24
N THR A 33 16.86 -13.98 1.84
CA THR A 33 16.28 -12.83 1.13
C THR A 33 15.12 -12.27 1.91
N ILE A 34 14.71 -11.04 1.61
CA ILE A 34 13.51 -10.44 2.21
C ILE A 34 12.24 -11.22 1.79
N ALA A 35 12.22 -11.75 0.57
CA ALA A 35 11.11 -12.58 0.09
C ALA A 35 10.99 -13.91 0.88
N GLU A 36 12.12 -14.58 1.19
CA GLU A 36 12.11 -15.78 2.03
C GLU A 36 11.65 -15.47 3.46
N GLN A 37 12.08 -14.32 4.03
CA GLN A 37 11.64 -13.87 5.36
C GLN A 37 10.14 -13.58 5.39
N LEU A 38 9.62 -12.92 4.35
CA LEU A 38 8.19 -12.68 4.18
C LEU A 38 7.42 -14.00 4.07
N ASN A 39 7.90 -14.93 3.26
CA ASN A 39 7.28 -16.24 3.10
C ASN A 39 7.26 -17.00 4.43
N HIS A 40 8.34 -16.95 5.22
CA HIS A 40 8.39 -17.56 6.53
C HIS A 40 7.28 -17.03 7.45
N ILE A 41 7.07 -15.68 7.46
CA ILE A 41 5.99 -15.07 8.24
C ILE A 41 4.62 -15.53 7.77
N ASN A 42 4.41 -15.66 6.46
CA ASN A 42 3.09 -16.02 5.92
C ASN A 42 2.75 -17.52 6.02
N THR A 43 3.76 -18.40 6.06
CA THR A 43 3.51 -19.85 5.93
C THR A 43 4.01 -20.69 7.10
N VAL A 44 4.92 -20.15 7.94
CA VAL A 44 5.56 -20.92 9.02
C VAL A 44 5.24 -20.33 10.39
N ASP A 45 5.48 -19.04 10.62
CA ASP A 45 5.24 -18.38 11.92
C ASP A 45 4.73 -16.96 11.75
N ASP A 46 3.43 -16.78 11.89
CA ASP A 46 2.75 -15.48 11.83
C ASP A 46 2.60 -14.77 13.19
N SER A 47 3.17 -15.31 14.25
CA SER A 47 2.99 -14.82 15.61
C SER A 47 3.42 -13.36 15.78
N LEU A 48 4.51 -12.95 15.10
CA LEU A 48 4.98 -11.56 15.14
C LEU A 48 4.02 -10.61 14.44
N ARG A 49 3.46 -11.01 13.32
CA ARG A 49 2.43 -10.26 12.58
C ARG A 49 1.18 -10.06 13.44
N ARG A 50 0.65 -11.13 14.01
CA ARG A 50 -0.51 -11.09 14.89
C ARG A 50 -0.27 -10.20 16.12
N PHE A 51 0.90 -10.32 16.73
CA PHE A 51 1.28 -9.51 17.87
C PHE A 51 1.29 -8.00 17.55
N LEU A 52 1.74 -7.61 16.35
CA LEU A 52 1.93 -6.21 15.95
C LEU A 52 0.72 -5.58 15.27
N CYS A 53 -0.12 -6.38 14.59
CA CYS A 53 -1.18 -5.86 13.73
C CYS A 53 -2.60 -6.11 14.26
N LEU A 54 -2.75 -6.91 15.33
CA LEU A 54 -4.07 -7.24 15.87
C LEU A 54 -4.32 -6.61 17.24
N GLU A 55 -5.58 -6.56 17.62
CA GLU A 55 -6.02 -6.14 18.96
C GLU A 55 -5.45 -7.07 20.04
N PRO A 56 -5.21 -6.57 21.25
CA PRO A 56 -5.47 -5.23 21.74
C PRO A 56 -4.35 -4.22 21.49
N ARG A 57 -3.28 -4.60 20.78
CA ARG A 57 -2.07 -3.77 20.59
C ARG A 57 -2.11 -2.89 19.37
N ALA A 58 -2.95 -3.23 18.39
CA ALA A 58 -3.15 -2.47 17.16
C ALA A 58 -4.60 -2.59 16.68
N ALA A 59 -4.95 -1.80 15.68
CA ALA A 59 -6.18 -1.97 14.90
C ALA A 59 -5.86 -2.66 13.57
N ALA A 60 -6.75 -3.52 13.10
CA ALA A 60 -6.58 -4.27 11.86
C ALA A 60 -6.47 -3.39 10.58
N THR A 61 -6.71 -2.08 10.71
CA THR A 61 -6.62 -1.11 9.61
C THR A 61 -5.22 -0.58 9.35
N GLY A 62 -4.27 -0.73 10.28
CA GLY A 62 -2.90 -0.23 10.17
C GLY A 62 -1.92 -1.26 9.64
N SER A 63 -0.77 -0.77 9.15
CA SER A 63 0.38 -1.59 8.79
C SER A 63 1.52 -1.40 9.79
N VAL A 64 2.34 -2.43 9.96
CA VAL A 64 3.61 -2.35 10.69
C VAL A 64 4.75 -2.82 9.78
N ASN A 65 5.73 -1.96 9.60
CA ASN A 65 6.91 -2.22 8.78
C ASN A 65 8.05 -2.67 9.70
N LEU A 66 8.47 -3.93 9.58
CA LEU A 66 9.62 -4.44 10.32
C LEU A 66 10.91 -4.00 9.63
N LEU A 67 11.72 -3.17 10.28
CA LEU A 67 13.09 -2.96 9.81
C LEU A 67 13.92 -4.21 10.05
N VAL A 68 14.58 -4.67 9.02
CA VAL A 68 15.50 -5.81 9.04
C VAL A 68 16.79 -5.44 8.30
N PRO A 69 17.90 -6.11 8.57
CA PRO A 69 19.10 -5.91 7.77
C PRO A 69 18.86 -6.16 6.29
N ALA A 70 19.31 -5.25 5.44
CA ALA A 70 19.27 -5.44 4.00
C ALA A 70 19.98 -6.73 3.60
N LYS A 71 19.51 -7.39 2.56
CA LYS A 71 20.10 -8.60 1.99
C LYS A 71 20.83 -8.31 0.68
N ARG A 72 20.46 -7.20 0.03
CA ARG A 72 21.14 -6.69 -1.15
C ARG A 72 22.13 -5.58 -0.74
N PRO A 73 23.39 -5.62 -1.21
CA PRO A 73 24.44 -4.70 -0.77
C PRO A 73 24.19 -3.24 -1.20
N GLU A 74 23.33 -3.03 -2.19
CA GLU A 74 22.99 -1.69 -2.68
C GLU A 74 21.95 -0.97 -1.80
N ALA A 75 21.35 -1.68 -0.86
CA ALA A 75 20.26 -1.13 -0.03
C ALA A 75 20.77 -0.64 1.32
N ASP A 76 20.20 0.49 1.75
CA ASP A 76 20.49 1.10 3.05
C ASP A 76 19.78 0.37 4.20
N ALA A 77 18.60 -0.17 3.94
CA ALA A 77 17.81 -0.94 4.91
C ALA A 77 16.87 -1.93 4.21
N GLY A 78 16.58 -3.04 4.89
CA GLY A 78 15.52 -3.97 4.49
C GLY A 78 14.25 -3.72 5.32
N PHE A 79 13.08 -4.02 4.75
CA PHE A 79 11.87 -4.04 5.54
C PHE A 79 10.82 -5.03 5.03
N ILE A 80 9.94 -5.45 5.95
CA ILE A 80 8.81 -6.36 5.66
C ILE A 80 7.53 -5.69 6.14
N ILE A 81 6.54 -5.62 5.26
CA ILE A 81 5.24 -4.99 5.53
C ILE A 81 4.32 -6.01 6.17
N LEU A 82 3.87 -5.79 7.40
CA LEU A 82 2.87 -6.60 8.07
C LEU A 82 1.52 -5.88 8.06
N GLN A 83 0.47 -6.62 7.72
CA GLN A 83 -0.92 -6.19 7.87
C GLN A 83 -1.72 -7.25 8.64
N ALA A 84 -2.97 -6.96 8.93
CA ALA A 84 -3.81 -7.87 9.72
C ALA A 84 -4.02 -9.22 9.03
N ASP A 85 -4.05 -9.25 7.71
CA ASP A 85 -4.24 -10.44 6.88
C ASP A 85 -2.95 -11.24 6.68
N GLN A 86 -1.89 -10.60 6.22
CA GLN A 86 -0.61 -11.24 5.87
C GLN A 86 0.54 -10.24 5.80
N ALA A 87 1.75 -10.73 5.53
CA ALA A 87 2.86 -9.87 5.12
C ALA A 87 2.81 -9.63 3.61
N HIS A 88 3.08 -8.38 3.18
CA HIS A 88 2.98 -7.94 1.79
C HIS A 88 4.35 -7.58 1.20
N ALA A 89 4.52 -7.86 -0.09
CA ALA A 89 5.79 -7.70 -0.78
C ALA A 89 6.13 -6.25 -1.15
N SER A 90 5.13 -5.42 -1.37
CA SER A 90 5.31 -4.03 -1.84
C SER A 90 4.14 -3.14 -1.42
N SER A 91 4.47 -1.89 -1.07
CA SER A 91 3.49 -0.83 -0.82
C SER A 91 4.18 0.53 -0.92
N GLY A 92 3.63 1.44 -1.73
CA GLY A 92 4.17 2.80 -1.89
C GLY A 92 4.07 3.60 -0.59
N SER A 93 2.91 3.66 0.05
CA SER A 93 2.71 4.39 1.30
C SER A 93 3.62 3.90 2.42
N ASN A 94 3.79 2.57 2.56
CA ASN A 94 4.70 2.00 3.55
C ASN A 94 6.17 2.31 3.24
N SER A 95 6.59 2.30 1.98
CA SER A 95 7.95 2.71 1.58
C SER A 95 8.22 4.19 1.93
N ILE A 96 7.23 5.07 1.77
CA ILE A 96 7.32 6.48 2.20
C ILE A 96 7.44 6.56 3.73
N CYS A 97 6.60 5.82 4.48
CA CYS A 97 6.69 5.77 5.94
C CYS A 97 8.06 5.30 6.43
N VAL A 98 8.59 4.22 5.84
CA VAL A 98 9.91 3.67 6.21
C VAL A 98 11.02 4.66 5.89
N THR A 99 11.02 5.28 4.71
CA THR A 99 11.99 6.30 4.33
C THR A 99 11.97 7.48 5.31
N THR A 100 10.79 8.00 5.62
CA THR A 100 10.62 9.09 6.60
C THR A 100 11.17 8.67 7.97
N ALA A 101 10.81 7.46 8.44
CA ALA A 101 11.27 6.95 9.73
C ALA A 101 12.80 6.80 9.79
N LEU A 102 13.43 6.24 8.75
CA LEU A 102 14.87 6.06 8.67
C LEU A 102 15.63 7.39 8.77
N LEU A 103 15.15 8.41 8.07
CA LEU A 103 15.78 9.73 8.03
C LEU A 103 15.51 10.53 9.31
N GLU A 104 14.26 10.62 9.77
CA GLU A 104 13.91 11.44 10.94
C GLU A 104 14.36 10.81 12.28
N SER A 105 14.60 9.49 12.32
CA SER A 105 15.20 8.84 13.50
C SER A 105 16.73 8.80 13.49
N GLY A 106 17.37 9.24 12.39
CA GLY A 106 18.82 9.22 12.24
C GLY A 106 19.42 7.82 12.01
N ILE A 107 18.61 6.81 11.69
CA ILE A 107 19.10 5.48 11.30
C ILE A 107 19.85 5.56 9.97
N VAL A 108 19.37 6.39 9.05
CA VAL A 108 20.07 6.80 7.84
C VAL A 108 20.36 8.30 7.95
N GLU A 109 21.60 8.70 7.65
CA GLU A 109 22.02 10.10 7.70
C GLU A 109 21.22 10.94 6.69
N MET A 110 20.52 11.95 7.18
CA MET A 110 19.80 12.90 6.35
C MET A 110 20.75 13.92 5.74
N LYS A 111 20.65 14.11 4.44
CA LYS A 111 21.37 15.15 3.68
C LYS A 111 20.37 16.12 3.07
N GLU A 112 20.69 17.41 3.14
CA GLU A 112 19.85 18.45 2.54
C GLU A 112 20.50 18.98 1.26
N PRO A 113 19.75 19.34 0.24
CA PRO A 113 18.30 19.36 0.16
C PRO A 113 17.68 18.01 -0.23
N GLU A 114 18.48 16.98 -0.52
CA GLU A 114 18.00 15.70 -1.02
C GLU A 114 18.80 14.54 -0.42
N THR A 115 18.08 13.48 -0.04
CA THR A 115 18.66 12.20 0.38
C THR A 115 18.06 11.08 -0.43
N VAL A 116 18.90 10.25 -1.02
CA VAL A 116 18.46 9.00 -1.67
C VAL A 116 18.59 7.87 -0.67
N VAL A 117 17.51 7.10 -0.50
CA VAL A 117 17.47 5.88 0.31
C VAL A 117 17.06 4.72 -0.58
N VAL A 118 17.81 3.63 -0.55
CA VAL A 118 17.49 2.40 -1.27
C VAL A 118 16.97 1.38 -0.27
N LEU A 119 15.72 0.95 -0.46
CA LEU A 119 15.05 -0.01 0.40
C LEU A 119 15.07 -1.40 -0.23
N ASP A 120 15.45 -2.41 0.54
CA ASP A 120 15.36 -3.82 0.16
C ASP A 120 14.00 -4.39 0.58
N THR A 121 13.20 -4.81 -0.38
CA THR A 121 11.86 -5.37 -0.16
C THR A 121 11.72 -6.77 -0.75
N ALA A 122 10.67 -7.46 -0.41
CA ALA A 122 10.38 -8.78 -0.99
C ALA A 122 10.12 -8.70 -2.52
N ALA A 123 9.65 -7.55 -3.02
CA ALA A 123 9.43 -7.33 -4.45
C ALA A 123 10.67 -6.78 -5.18
N GLY A 124 11.79 -6.55 -4.48
CA GLY A 124 13.01 -5.99 -5.06
C GLY A 124 13.45 -4.69 -4.40
N LEU A 125 14.38 -3.98 -5.04
CA LEU A 125 14.86 -2.70 -4.57
C LEU A 125 13.86 -1.58 -4.90
N VAL A 126 13.63 -0.71 -3.92
CA VAL A 126 12.83 0.51 -4.08
C VAL A 126 13.74 1.71 -3.85
N LYS A 127 13.91 2.55 -4.87
CA LYS A 127 14.63 3.81 -4.75
C LYS A 127 13.67 4.90 -4.29
N ALA A 128 13.97 5.47 -3.13
CA ALA A 128 13.26 6.60 -2.55
C ALA A 128 14.16 7.85 -2.58
N THR A 129 13.67 8.93 -3.15
CA THR A 129 14.34 10.23 -3.16
C THR A 129 13.58 11.16 -2.24
N ALA A 130 14.16 11.48 -1.10
CA ALA A 130 13.56 12.33 -0.08
C ALA A 130 14.02 13.78 -0.25
N THR A 131 13.09 14.72 -0.33
CA THR A 131 13.37 16.15 -0.17
C THR A 131 13.45 16.45 1.30
N CYS A 132 14.58 17.01 1.74
CA CYS A 132 14.88 17.25 3.15
C CYS A 132 15.16 18.71 3.39
N ARG A 133 14.63 19.26 4.48
CA ARG A 133 14.86 20.63 4.91
C ARG A 133 14.66 20.78 6.42
N ASP A 134 15.56 21.52 7.07
CA ASP A 134 15.54 21.81 8.50
C ASP A 134 15.38 20.53 9.36
N GLY A 135 16.12 19.47 8.98
CA GLY A 135 16.11 18.18 9.67
C GLY A 135 14.81 17.37 9.49
N ARG A 136 14.02 17.69 8.49
CA ARG A 136 12.74 17.00 8.19
C ARG A 136 12.72 16.41 6.79
N CYS A 137 12.08 15.25 6.66
CA CYS A 137 11.73 14.65 5.39
C CYS A 137 10.38 15.25 4.91
N GLU A 138 10.43 16.23 4.01
CA GLU A 138 9.23 16.95 3.56
C GLU A 138 8.41 16.18 2.55
N LYS A 139 9.08 15.42 1.67
CA LYS A 139 8.46 14.61 0.61
C LYS A 139 9.35 13.42 0.29
N VAL A 140 8.75 12.33 -0.12
CA VAL A 140 9.46 11.16 -0.65
C VAL A 140 8.89 10.83 -2.01
N LYS A 141 9.76 10.82 -3.01
CA LYS A 141 9.47 10.36 -4.38
C LYS A 141 9.99 8.95 -4.56
N LEU A 142 9.09 8.03 -4.85
CA LEU A 142 9.41 6.64 -5.18
C LEU A 142 9.46 6.44 -6.68
N THR A 143 10.46 5.72 -7.18
CA THR A 143 10.39 5.12 -8.52
C THR A 143 9.76 3.75 -8.38
N MET A 144 8.63 3.56 -9.03
CA MET A 144 7.85 2.34 -8.94
C MET A 144 8.31 1.28 -9.94
N VAL A 145 7.85 0.06 -9.74
CA VAL A 145 8.08 -1.03 -10.70
C VAL A 145 7.40 -0.74 -12.05
N PRO A 146 7.87 -1.33 -13.16
CA PRO A 146 7.19 -1.23 -14.45
C PRO A 146 5.71 -1.57 -14.33
N SER A 147 4.85 -0.70 -14.84
CA SER A 147 3.39 -0.84 -14.78
C SER A 147 2.82 -0.93 -16.19
N PHE A 148 1.84 -1.80 -16.40
CA PHE A 148 1.28 -2.08 -17.71
C PHE A 148 -0.20 -2.42 -17.67
N VAL A 149 -0.88 -2.27 -18.79
CA VAL A 149 -2.27 -2.69 -18.95
C VAL A 149 -2.30 -4.19 -19.29
N GLN A 150 -3.10 -4.93 -18.53
CA GLN A 150 -3.42 -6.31 -18.84
C GLN A 150 -4.56 -6.38 -19.86
N GLU A 151 -5.65 -5.64 -19.60
CA GLU A 151 -6.83 -5.58 -20.47
C GLU A 151 -7.61 -4.29 -20.22
N LEU A 152 -8.15 -3.68 -21.27
CA LEU A 152 -8.98 -2.48 -21.21
C LEU A 152 -10.45 -2.83 -21.51
N ASP A 153 -11.35 -2.03 -20.95
CA ASP A 153 -12.79 -2.06 -21.26
C ASP A 153 -13.43 -3.44 -21.08
N VAL A 154 -12.99 -4.19 -20.07
CA VAL A 154 -13.59 -5.48 -19.72
C VAL A 154 -14.97 -5.25 -19.13
N GLU A 155 -15.93 -6.10 -19.47
CA GLU A 155 -17.28 -6.02 -18.92
C GLU A 155 -17.66 -7.30 -18.16
N ILE A 156 -18.39 -7.13 -17.06
CA ILE A 156 -18.92 -8.24 -16.27
C ILE A 156 -20.34 -7.92 -15.82
N ASP A 157 -21.23 -8.90 -15.94
CA ASP A 157 -22.60 -8.79 -15.42
C ASP A 157 -22.59 -9.02 -13.90
N THR A 158 -23.17 -8.09 -13.15
CA THR A 158 -23.23 -8.14 -11.69
C THR A 158 -24.67 -8.28 -11.18
N PRO A 159 -24.89 -8.92 -10.03
CA PRO A 159 -26.24 -9.07 -9.47
C PRO A 159 -26.89 -7.75 -9.02
N HIS A 160 -26.08 -6.72 -8.69
CA HIS A 160 -26.56 -5.52 -8.02
C HIS A 160 -26.45 -4.24 -8.87
N TRP A 161 -25.47 -4.18 -9.80
CA TRP A 161 -25.15 -2.97 -10.56
C TRP A 161 -25.35 -3.15 -12.08
N GLY A 162 -25.93 -4.30 -12.51
CA GLY A 162 -26.02 -4.63 -13.93
C GLY A 162 -24.65 -4.91 -14.53
N ARG A 163 -24.43 -4.46 -15.75
CA ARG A 163 -23.14 -4.61 -16.43
C ARG A 163 -22.17 -3.53 -15.99
N VAL A 164 -21.03 -3.93 -15.43
CA VAL A 164 -19.95 -3.05 -14.97
C VAL A 164 -18.74 -3.20 -15.89
N ARG A 165 -18.21 -2.06 -16.36
CA ARG A 165 -17.01 -1.99 -17.19
C ARG A 165 -15.82 -1.54 -16.34
N PHE A 166 -14.65 -2.15 -16.56
CA PHE A 166 -13.42 -1.88 -15.83
C PHE A 166 -12.19 -2.16 -16.67
N ASP A 167 -11.05 -1.63 -16.24
CA ASP A 167 -9.74 -1.96 -16.80
C ASP A 167 -8.99 -2.86 -15.83
N ILE A 168 -8.17 -3.79 -16.35
CA ILE A 168 -7.23 -4.58 -15.54
C ILE A 168 -5.82 -4.08 -15.85
N SER A 169 -5.14 -3.59 -14.84
CA SER A 169 -3.78 -3.07 -14.96
C SER A 169 -2.90 -3.50 -13.79
N TYR A 170 -1.60 -3.64 -14.08
CA TYR A 170 -0.56 -3.95 -13.12
C TYR A 170 0.18 -2.68 -12.68
N GLY A 171 0.34 -2.50 -11.36
CA GLY A 171 1.10 -1.39 -10.76
C GLY A 171 1.96 -1.86 -9.58
N GLY A 172 2.46 -3.10 -9.64
CA GLY A 172 3.11 -3.85 -8.57
C GLY A 172 2.28 -5.03 -8.08
N ILE A 173 0.97 -4.94 -8.24
CA ILE A 173 -0.06 -5.99 -8.15
C ILE A 173 -1.14 -5.66 -9.18
N PHE A 174 -2.06 -6.59 -9.48
CA PHE A 174 -3.16 -6.33 -10.39
C PHE A 174 -4.34 -5.63 -9.71
N TYR A 175 -4.86 -4.63 -10.41
CA TYR A 175 -6.04 -3.86 -10.05
C TYR A 175 -7.14 -4.02 -11.07
N ALA A 176 -8.38 -4.08 -10.61
CA ALA A 176 -9.53 -3.70 -11.42
C ALA A 176 -9.83 -2.21 -11.15
N LEU A 177 -9.81 -1.40 -12.21
CA LEU A 177 -10.02 0.04 -12.16
C LEU A 177 -11.45 0.34 -12.64
N VAL A 178 -12.31 0.80 -11.74
CA VAL A 178 -13.76 0.97 -11.97
C VAL A 178 -14.14 2.43 -11.78
N ASP A 179 -14.87 3.01 -12.71
CA ASP A 179 -15.45 4.34 -12.53
C ASP A 179 -16.62 4.24 -11.55
N VAL A 180 -16.61 5.06 -10.49
CA VAL A 180 -17.47 4.90 -9.32
C VAL A 180 -18.96 5.11 -9.58
N ASP A 181 -19.30 5.86 -10.62
CA ASP A 181 -20.68 6.11 -11.04
C ASP A 181 -21.42 4.82 -11.44
N GLN A 182 -20.69 3.82 -11.93
CA GLN A 182 -21.24 2.52 -12.32
C GLN A 182 -21.82 1.71 -11.15
N ILE A 183 -21.39 2.03 -9.92
CA ILE A 183 -21.94 1.40 -8.70
C ILE A 183 -22.92 2.33 -7.95
N GLY A 184 -23.27 3.48 -8.55
CA GLY A 184 -24.29 4.39 -8.03
C GLY A 184 -23.91 5.09 -6.72
N THR A 185 -22.60 5.27 -6.45
CA THR A 185 -22.10 5.96 -5.25
C THR A 185 -21.02 6.99 -5.59
N LYS A 186 -20.43 7.62 -4.58
CA LYS A 186 -19.34 8.60 -4.70
C LYS A 186 -18.18 8.24 -3.80
N ILE A 187 -16.99 8.71 -4.15
CA ILE A 187 -15.80 8.56 -3.32
C ILE A 187 -15.82 9.62 -2.22
N GLU A 188 -16.51 9.31 -1.14
CA GLU A 188 -16.68 10.16 0.05
C GLU A 188 -16.59 9.31 1.31
N LYS A 189 -16.15 9.92 2.43
CA LYS A 189 -15.97 9.20 3.71
C LYS A 189 -17.23 8.47 4.17
N GLY A 190 -18.41 9.09 4.01
CA GLY A 190 -19.70 8.50 4.38
C GLY A 190 -20.10 7.26 3.58
N ASN A 191 -19.50 7.08 2.40
CA ASN A 191 -19.80 5.97 1.49
C ASN A 191 -18.77 4.83 1.59
N ALA A 192 -17.83 4.90 2.54
CA ALA A 192 -16.73 3.92 2.64
C ALA A 192 -17.23 2.48 2.72
N ARG A 193 -18.35 2.22 3.43
CA ARG A 193 -18.94 0.88 3.53
C ARG A 193 -19.47 0.40 2.19
N ALA A 194 -20.20 1.22 1.47
CA ALA A 194 -20.74 0.88 0.15
C ALA A 194 -19.62 0.58 -0.86
N LEU A 195 -18.54 1.39 -0.83
CA LEU A 195 -17.34 1.15 -1.65
C LEU A 195 -16.67 -0.18 -1.32
N VAL A 196 -16.52 -0.51 -0.03
CA VAL A 196 -15.93 -1.79 0.39
C VAL A 196 -16.79 -2.96 -0.09
N ASP A 197 -18.09 -2.92 0.17
CA ASP A 197 -18.99 -4.02 -0.20
C ASP A 197 -19.00 -4.24 -1.73
N ALA A 198 -19.03 -3.15 -2.51
CA ALA A 198 -18.91 -3.22 -3.96
C ALA A 198 -17.56 -3.75 -4.44
N GLY A 199 -16.47 -3.23 -3.87
CA GLY A 199 -15.12 -3.63 -4.27
C GLY A 199 -14.83 -5.09 -3.96
N MET A 200 -15.26 -5.59 -2.79
CA MET A 200 -15.11 -7.01 -2.46
C MET A 200 -15.93 -7.91 -3.40
N ALA A 201 -17.20 -7.56 -3.66
CA ALA A 201 -18.06 -8.32 -4.56
C ALA A 201 -17.51 -8.33 -6.01
N LEU A 202 -17.06 -7.18 -6.53
CA LEU A 202 -16.48 -7.10 -7.87
C LEU A 202 -15.18 -7.91 -7.97
N LYS A 203 -14.27 -7.79 -6.99
CA LYS A 203 -13.04 -8.59 -6.95
C LYS A 203 -13.33 -10.08 -7.04
N ASP A 204 -14.28 -10.57 -6.25
CA ASP A 204 -14.63 -11.98 -6.21
C ASP A 204 -15.24 -12.46 -7.55
N LEU A 205 -16.11 -11.65 -8.16
CA LEU A 205 -16.71 -11.95 -9.46
C LEU A 205 -15.64 -11.98 -10.55
N ILE A 206 -14.76 -10.99 -10.61
CA ILE A 206 -13.68 -10.89 -11.59
C ILE A 206 -12.74 -12.09 -11.49
N ASN A 207 -12.27 -12.42 -10.28
CA ASN A 207 -11.35 -13.54 -10.08
C ASN A 207 -11.97 -14.91 -10.34
N LYS A 208 -13.31 -15.04 -10.28
CA LYS A 208 -14.02 -16.25 -10.70
C LYS A 208 -14.19 -16.34 -12.21
N ALA A 209 -14.35 -15.20 -12.89
CA ALA A 209 -14.61 -15.14 -14.32
C ALA A 209 -13.34 -15.12 -15.17
N MET A 210 -12.23 -14.61 -14.65
CA MET A 210 -11.01 -14.33 -15.41
C MET A 210 -9.78 -14.83 -14.70
N MET A 211 -8.83 -15.36 -15.49
CA MET A 211 -7.48 -15.68 -15.02
C MET A 211 -6.53 -14.55 -15.40
N VAL A 212 -6.04 -13.83 -14.40
CA VAL A 212 -5.07 -12.74 -14.55
C VAL A 212 -3.74 -13.20 -13.98
N VAL A 213 -2.67 -13.18 -14.79
CA VAL A 213 -1.33 -13.67 -14.39
C VAL A 213 -0.27 -12.73 -14.93
N HIS A 214 0.72 -12.40 -14.10
CA HIS A 214 1.87 -11.62 -14.54
C HIS A 214 2.72 -12.43 -15.53
N PRO A 215 3.08 -11.88 -16.70
CA PRO A 215 3.69 -12.64 -17.78
C PRO A 215 5.10 -13.17 -17.46
N GLU A 216 5.82 -12.55 -16.53
CA GLU A 216 7.19 -12.95 -16.13
C GLU A 216 7.27 -13.50 -14.70
N ILE A 217 6.24 -13.29 -13.87
CA ILE A 217 6.19 -13.68 -12.44
C ILE A 217 4.85 -14.38 -12.17
N PRO A 218 4.70 -15.67 -12.52
CA PRO A 218 3.41 -16.38 -12.43
C PRO A 218 2.81 -16.43 -11.01
N GLU A 219 3.64 -16.24 -9.98
CA GLU A 219 3.21 -16.16 -8.58
C GLU A 219 2.33 -14.92 -8.32
N ILE A 220 2.48 -13.87 -9.14
CA ILE A 220 1.61 -12.70 -9.11
C ILE A 220 0.41 -12.97 -10.02
N ASN A 221 -0.68 -13.38 -9.42
CA ASN A 221 -1.90 -13.73 -10.13
C ASN A 221 -3.16 -13.23 -9.41
N GLY A 222 -4.25 -13.16 -10.17
CA GLY A 222 -5.52 -12.63 -9.73
C GLY A 222 -5.53 -11.10 -9.53
N VAL A 223 -6.71 -10.52 -9.55
CA VAL A 223 -6.95 -9.14 -9.16
C VAL A 223 -6.88 -9.04 -7.64
N ALA A 224 -5.91 -8.30 -7.12
CA ALA A 224 -5.70 -8.14 -5.69
C ALA A 224 -6.70 -7.15 -5.07
N TYR A 225 -6.91 -6.01 -5.75
CA TYR A 225 -7.76 -4.93 -5.25
C TYR A 225 -8.61 -4.32 -6.37
N VAL A 226 -9.73 -3.71 -5.96
CA VAL A 226 -10.52 -2.82 -6.81
C VAL A 226 -10.22 -1.39 -6.42
N MET A 227 -9.86 -0.57 -7.40
CA MET A 227 -9.72 0.87 -7.24
C MET A 227 -10.87 1.56 -7.95
N PHE A 228 -11.71 2.23 -7.20
CA PHE A 228 -12.71 3.14 -7.76
C PHE A 228 -12.06 4.46 -8.15
N ARG A 229 -12.48 5.00 -9.29
CA ARG A 229 -12.00 6.26 -9.87
C ARG A 229 -13.15 7.23 -10.03
N ASP A 230 -12.87 8.51 -9.84
CA ASP A 230 -13.75 9.62 -10.14
C ASP A 230 -12.90 10.83 -10.58
N ARG A 231 -13.55 11.87 -11.08
CA ARG A 231 -12.92 13.17 -11.32
C ARG A 231 -13.63 14.22 -10.51
N ASP A 232 -12.87 14.96 -9.72
CA ASP A 232 -13.36 16.13 -9.04
C ASP A 232 -13.70 17.24 -10.06
N PRO A 233 -14.56 18.21 -9.70
CA PRO A 233 -14.90 19.35 -10.56
C PRO A 233 -13.70 20.17 -11.02
N ASP A 234 -12.59 20.14 -10.28
CA ASP A 234 -11.31 20.76 -10.63
C ASP A 234 -10.46 19.90 -11.57
N GLY A 235 -10.99 18.76 -12.06
CA GLY A 235 -10.34 17.83 -12.96
C GLY A 235 -9.35 16.88 -12.28
N LEU A 236 -9.23 16.93 -10.96
CA LEU A 236 -8.34 16.09 -10.16
C LEU A 236 -8.88 14.65 -10.12
N VAL A 237 -8.00 13.68 -10.26
CA VAL A 237 -8.37 12.27 -10.13
C VAL A 237 -8.61 11.95 -8.65
N ARG A 238 -9.80 11.48 -8.32
CA ARG A 238 -10.15 10.97 -7.00
C ARG A 238 -10.17 9.45 -7.03
N THR A 239 -9.55 8.83 -6.03
CA THR A 239 -9.44 7.35 -5.98
C THR A 239 -9.82 6.82 -4.60
N ALA A 240 -10.38 5.60 -4.59
CA ALA A 240 -10.60 4.81 -3.39
C ALA A 240 -10.29 3.35 -3.68
N THR A 241 -9.26 2.81 -3.04
CA THR A 241 -8.87 1.41 -3.17
C THR A 241 -9.46 0.60 -2.03
N THR A 242 -10.21 -0.44 -2.40
CA THR A 242 -10.78 -1.39 -1.45
C THR A 242 -9.89 -2.61 -1.32
N MET A 243 -9.64 -3.01 -0.09
CA MET A 243 -8.69 -4.07 0.26
C MET A 243 -9.34 -5.12 1.13
N TRP A 244 -8.95 -6.37 0.92
CA TRP A 244 -9.35 -7.47 1.81
C TRP A 244 -8.80 -7.24 3.25
N PRO A 245 -9.53 -7.58 4.32
CA PRO A 245 -10.85 -8.24 4.35
C PRO A 245 -12.06 -7.30 4.24
N GLY A 246 -11.88 -6.03 4.01
CA GLY A 246 -12.98 -5.07 3.87
C GLY A 246 -12.64 -3.68 4.42
N ARG A 247 -11.57 -3.05 3.91
CA ARG A 247 -11.19 -1.68 4.26
C ARG A 247 -10.91 -0.84 3.02
N VAL A 248 -10.93 0.47 3.16
CA VAL A 248 -10.50 1.44 2.14
C VAL A 248 -9.10 1.95 2.52
N ASP A 249 -8.20 2.06 1.55
CA ASP A 249 -6.93 2.78 1.69
C ASP A 249 -7.21 4.26 2.02
N ARG A 250 -6.58 4.80 3.05
CA ARG A 250 -6.72 6.22 3.41
C ARG A 250 -5.90 7.10 2.49
N SER A 251 -4.77 6.60 1.99
CA SER A 251 -3.98 7.29 0.97
C SER A 251 -4.61 7.18 -0.42
N PRO A 252 -4.14 7.94 -1.42
CA PRO A 252 -4.56 7.75 -2.81
C PRO A 252 -4.19 6.39 -3.43
N CYS A 253 -3.41 5.56 -2.75
CA CYS A 253 -2.86 4.28 -3.20
C CYS A 253 -1.79 4.40 -4.30
N GLY A 254 -0.51 4.21 -3.94
CA GLY A 254 0.61 4.36 -4.87
C GLY A 254 0.60 3.35 -6.02
N THR A 255 0.46 2.06 -5.71
CA THR A 255 0.44 0.97 -6.70
C THR A 255 -0.83 1.01 -7.56
N GLY A 256 -1.97 1.38 -6.98
CA GLY A 256 -3.21 1.57 -7.74
C GLY A 256 -3.12 2.76 -8.71
N ASN A 257 -2.51 3.87 -8.30
CA ASN A 257 -2.28 5.00 -9.19
C ASN A 257 -1.22 4.69 -10.27
N SER A 258 -0.25 3.82 -9.98
CA SER A 258 0.68 3.32 -11.00
C SER A 258 -0.05 2.50 -12.08
N ALA A 259 -0.97 1.63 -11.68
CA ALA A 259 -1.85 0.88 -12.59
C ALA A 259 -2.77 1.83 -13.39
N ASN A 260 -3.37 2.82 -12.73
CA ASN A 260 -4.22 3.82 -13.38
C ASN A 260 -3.44 4.67 -14.40
N LEU A 261 -2.20 5.07 -14.06
CA LEU A 261 -1.35 5.82 -14.97
C LEU A 261 -0.99 5.01 -16.23
N ALA A 262 -0.75 3.69 -16.10
CA ALA A 262 -0.54 2.81 -17.24
C ALA A 262 -1.78 2.77 -18.16
N THR A 263 -2.98 2.77 -17.58
CA THR A 263 -4.25 2.85 -18.32
C THR A 263 -4.39 4.19 -19.05
N LEU A 264 -4.08 5.30 -18.39
CA LEU A 264 -4.11 6.63 -19.00
C LEU A 264 -3.10 6.73 -20.16
N HIS A 265 -1.91 6.19 -20.00
CA HIS A 265 -0.90 6.15 -21.05
C HIS A 265 -1.35 5.31 -22.24
N ALA A 266 -1.87 4.11 -22.02
CA ALA A 266 -2.38 3.24 -23.08
C ALA A 266 -3.54 3.88 -23.86
N ARG A 267 -4.32 4.77 -23.24
CA ARG A 267 -5.39 5.55 -23.90
C ARG A 267 -4.88 6.85 -24.53
N GLY A 268 -3.58 7.13 -24.50
CA GLY A 268 -2.98 8.37 -25.02
C GLY A 268 -3.31 9.63 -24.20
N LEU A 269 -3.76 9.46 -22.95
CA LEU A 269 -4.12 10.54 -22.03
C LEU A 269 -2.97 10.95 -21.10
N ALA A 270 -1.85 10.24 -21.14
CA ALA A 270 -0.63 10.55 -20.39
C ALA A 270 0.60 10.21 -21.22
N LYS A 271 1.67 11.01 -21.10
CA LYS A 271 2.96 10.83 -21.78
C LYS A 271 4.12 11.00 -20.80
N VAL A 272 5.30 10.57 -21.22
CA VAL A 272 6.55 10.76 -20.44
C VAL A 272 6.74 12.24 -20.09
N GLY A 273 7.01 12.50 -18.83
CA GLY A 273 7.18 13.83 -18.25
C GLY A 273 5.90 14.41 -17.63
N ASP A 274 4.73 13.85 -17.90
CA ASP A 274 3.49 14.31 -17.27
C ASP A 274 3.45 13.96 -15.80
N THR A 275 2.81 14.84 -14.99
CA THR A 275 2.51 14.65 -13.59
C THR A 275 1.05 14.97 -13.31
N PHE A 276 0.43 14.19 -12.44
CA PHE A 276 -0.96 14.33 -12.02
C PHE A 276 -1.04 14.33 -10.50
N ARG A 277 -2.06 14.95 -9.94
CA ARG A 277 -2.40 14.76 -8.53
C ARG A 277 -3.58 13.81 -8.43
N SER A 278 -3.46 12.83 -7.53
CA SER A 278 -4.52 11.91 -7.17
C SER A 278 -4.94 12.15 -5.73
N ARG A 279 -6.25 12.29 -5.50
CA ARG A 279 -6.83 12.59 -4.19
C ARG A 279 -7.53 11.35 -3.62
N SER A 280 -7.28 11.06 -2.35
CA SER A 280 -7.90 9.96 -1.63
C SER A 280 -9.32 10.26 -1.16
N ILE A 281 -9.99 9.26 -0.62
CA ILE A 281 -11.31 9.38 0.02
C ILE A 281 -11.32 10.36 1.20
N ILE A 282 -10.19 10.55 1.89
CA ILE A 282 -10.05 11.49 3.01
C ILE A 282 -9.55 12.88 2.58
N GLY A 283 -9.25 13.07 1.29
CA GLY A 283 -8.79 14.34 0.73
C GLY A 283 -7.26 14.54 0.71
N SER A 284 -6.46 13.55 1.14
CA SER A 284 -5.00 13.58 1.00
C SER A 284 -4.56 13.32 -0.45
N GLU A 285 -3.35 13.70 -0.82
CA GLU A 285 -2.92 13.69 -2.22
C GLU A 285 -1.56 13.02 -2.42
N PHE A 286 -1.43 12.31 -3.55
CA PHE A 286 -0.15 11.93 -4.15
C PHE A 286 0.05 12.69 -5.46
N GLU A 287 1.30 13.05 -5.73
CA GLU A 287 1.75 13.40 -7.08
C GLU A 287 2.19 12.11 -7.78
N VAL A 288 1.62 11.88 -8.96
CA VAL A 288 1.82 10.68 -9.78
C VAL A 288 2.48 11.12 -11.09
N GLY A 289 3.69 10.65 -11.37
CA GLY A 289 4.44 11.03 -12.56
C GLY A 289 4.73 9.84 -13.48
N LEU A 290 4.83 10.10 -14.78
CA LEU A 290 5.29 9.14 -15.78
C LEU A 290 6.75 9.44 -16.14
N ALA A 291 7.68 8.68 -15.57
CA ALA A 291 9.11 8.94 -15.73
C ALA A 291 9.68 8.42 -17.06
N ALA A 292 9.23 7.27 -17.51
CA ALA A 292 9.73 6.64 -18.73
C ALA A 292 8.73 5.60 -19.28
N GLU A 293 8.89 5.25 -20.54
CA GLU A 293 8.32 4.05 -21.14
C GLU A 293 9.32 2.89 -21.04
N THR A 294 8.79 1.68 -21.00
CA THR A 294 9.54 0.43 -20.99
C THR A 294 8.72 -0.70 -21.58
N VAL A 295 9.24 -1.92 -21.54
CA VAL A 295 8.55 -3.11 -22.03
C VAL A 295 8.62 -4.22 -20.99
N VAL A 296 7.51 -4.93 -20.77
CA VAL A 296 7.41 -6.12 -19.92
C VAL A 296 6.82 -7.24 -20.79
N ALA A 297 7.58 -8.31 -21.02
CA ALA A 297 7.18 -9.45 -21.85
C ALA A 297 6.56 -9.05 -23.22
N GLY A 298 7.14 -8.04 -23.88
CA GLY A 298 6.67 -7.52 -25.17
C GLY A 298 5.47 -6.56 -25.10
N ARG A 299 4.97 -6.26 -23.89
CA ARG A 299 3.87 -5.28 -23.68
C ARG A 299 4.45 -3.91 -23.39
N THR A 300 3.83 -2.87 -23.94
CA THR A 300 4.14 -1.49 -23.53
C THR A 300 3.88 -1.32 -22.04
N ALA A 301 4.88 -0.82 -21.33
CA ALA A 301 4.84 -0.55 -19.91
C ALA A 301 5.40 0.84 -19.63
N ILE A 302 5.14 1.36 -18.44
CA ILE A 302 5.66 2.65 -17.99
C ILE A 302 6.41 2.49 -16.66
N ILE A 303 7.28 3.44 -16.36
CA ILE A 303 7.91 3.61 -15.06
C ILE A 303 7.20 4.76 -14.33
N PRO A 304 6.28 4.47 -13.38
CA PRO A 304 5.62 5.50 -12.61
C PRO A 304 6.54 6.04 -11.52
N THR A 305 6.26 7.28 -11.09
CA THR A 305 6.76 7.81 -9.82
C THR A 305 5.60 8.23 -8.94
N ILE A 306 5.71 7.99 -7.64
CA ILE A 306 4.74 8.40 -6.64
C ILE A 306 5.44 9.29 -5.63
N THR A 307 4.93 10.50 -5.44
CA THR A 307 5.44 11.43 -4.43
C THR A 307 4.36 11.69 -3.39
N GLY A 308 4.72 11.50 -2.13
CA GLY A 308 3.86 11.75 -0.98
C GLY A 308 4.68 12.19 0.23
N ARG A 309 3.99 12.43 1.34
CA ARG A 309 4.61 12.82 2.60
C ARG A 309 4.33 11.80 3.69
N GLY A 310 5.37 11.45 4.45
CA GLY A 310 5.27 10.76 5.72
C GLY A 310 5.24 11.77 6.88
N TRP A 311 4.46 11.46 7.92
CA TRP A 311 4.35 12.25 9.13
C TRP A 311 4.61 11.39 10.33
N THR A 312 5.68 11.69 11.05
CA THR A 312 5.99 11.04 12.34
C THR A 312 5.13 11.67 13.42
N PHE A 313 4.40 10.85 14.20
CA PHE A 313 3.48 11.37 15.20
C PHE A 313 3.57 10.70 16.58
N GLY A 314 4.42 9.68 16.74
CA GLY A 314 4.61 9.03 18.02
C GLY A 314 5.78 8.06 18.05
N LEU A 315 6.24 7.78 19.26
CA LEU A 315 7.22 6.74 19.57
C LEU A 315 6.72 5.97 20.77
N HIS A 316 6.59 4.64 20.66
CA HIS A 316 6.17 3.83 21.80
C HIS A 316 6.81 2.45 21.79
N GLN A 317 6.73 1.78 22.94
CA GLN A 317 7.17 0.41 23.11
C GLN A 317 5.98 -0.48 23.42
N ILE A 318 5.90 -1.60 22.73
CA ILE A 318 4.94 -2.65 23.04
C ILE A 318 5.68 -3.88 23.55
N ALA A 319 5.06 -4.58 24.48
CA ALA A 319 5.67 -5.73 25.12
C ALA A 319 4.72 -6.93 25.13
N LEU A 320 5.31 -8.12 25.07
CA LEU A 320 4.60 -9.39 25.18
C LEU A 320 4.73 -9.93 26.61
N ASP A 321 3.62 -9.94 27.35
CA ASP A 321 3.50 -10.74 28.58
C ASP A 321 3.07 -12.16 28.20
N PRO A 322 3.85 -13.19 28.49
CA PRO A 322 3.51 -14.57 28.14
C PRO A 322 2.31 -15.13 28.91
N THR A 323 1.85 -14.43 29.95
CA THR A 323 0.67 -14.82 30.73
C THR A 323 -0.61 -14.15 30.25
N ASP A 324 -0.51 -13.21 29.28
CA ASP A 324 -1.66 -12.59 28.64
C ASP A 324 -2.41 -13.65 27.79
N PRO A 325 -3.68 -13.97 28.10
CA PRO A 325 -4.45 -14.93 27.31
C PRO A 325 -4.71 -14.46 25.88
N LEU A 326 -4.56 -13.15 25.61
CA LEU A 326 -4.73 -12.53 24.28
C LEU A 326 -3.39 -12.21 23.62
N ALA A 327 -2.31 -12.86 24.03
CA ALA A 327 -0.96 -12.63 23.52
C ALA A 327 -0.87 -12.78 21.98
N ASN A 328 -1.67 -13.67 21.39
CA ASN A 328 -1.73 -13.89 19.92
C ASN A 328 -2.58 -12.86 19.18
N GLY A 329 -3.24 -11.95 19.90
CA GLY A 329 -4.15 -10.98 19.32
C GLY A 329 -5.45 -11.58 18.79
N PHE A 330 -6.39 -10.72 18.49
CA PHE A 330 -7.68 -11.02 17.88
C PHE A 330 -8.09 -9.88 16.94
N ALA A 331 -9.08 -10.10 16.09
CA ALA A 331 -9.72 -9.07 15.30
C ALA A 331 -11.24 -9.20 15.45
N MET A 332 -11.91 -8.08 15.59
CA MET A 332 -13.38 -8.01 15.55
C MET A 332 -13.82 -7.29 14.29
N THR A 333 -15.01 -7.64 13.80
CA THR A 333 -15.68 -6.84 12.79
C THR A 333 -15.97 -5.46 13.35
N ASP A 334 -15.87 -4.44 12.51
CA ASP A 334 -16.18 -3.07 12.88
C ASP A 334 -17.62 -2.96 13.40
N THR A 335 -17.76 -2.44 14.62
CA THR A 335 -19.04 -2.26 15.32
C THR A 335 -19.54 -0.81 15.29
N TRP A 336 -18.83 0.11 14.60
CA TRP A 336 -19.24 1.49 14.45
C TRP A 336 -20.56 1.58 13.67
N GLY A 337 -21.59 2.20 14.30
CA GLY A 337 -22.89 2.42 13.71
C GLY A 337 -22.91 3.58 12.70
N PRO A 338 -24.10 3.88 12.13
CA PRO A 338 -24.25 4.94 11.14
C PRO A 338 -23.89 6.34 11.66
N GLN A 339 -23.89 6.53 12.99
CA GLN A 339 -23.53 7.79 13.66
C GLN A 339 -22.02 7.98 13.80
N ALA A 340 -21.18 7.06 13.34
CA ALA A 340 -19.73 7.19 13.44
C ALA A 340 -19.18 8.48 12.81
N GLY A 341 -19.85 8.99 11.75
CA GLY A 341 -19.52 10.26 11.13
C GLY A 341 -19.81 11.51 11.96
N GLU A 342 -20.60 11.39 13.04
CA GLU A 342 -20.94 12.49 13.96
C GLU A 342 -19.85 12.74 15.02
N ILE A 343 -18.88 11.83 15.10
CA ILE A 343 -17.76 11.92 16.07
C ILE A 343 -16.70 12.95 15.61
N VAL A 344 -16.68 13.31 14.31
CA VAL A 344 -15.61 14.13 13.69
C VAL A 344 -16.19 15.40 13.09
#